data_f9dd4232633193ac0e910adc597bc390
#
_entry.id   f9dd4232633193ac0e910adc597bc390
#
_cell.length_a   1.000
_cell.length_b   1.000
_cell.length_c   1.000
_cell.angle_alpha   90.00
_cell.angle_beta   90.00
_cell.angle_gamma   90.00
#
_symmetry.space_group_name_H-M   'P 1'
#
loop_
_entity.id
_entity.type
_entity.pdbx_description
1 polymer ?
#
loop_
_entity_poly.entity_id
_entity_poly.type
_entity_poly.pdbx_seq_one_letter_code
_entity_poly.pdbx_strand_id
1 'polypeptide(L)'
;LSDNTTLFFGNFNLAATDSDSSEYRHTFGGEHDRRGASREDCNGILIHLLHRINLRDPCVPIQIPGLDRLPLYYVFDFRANDLGYRLTSEDSMDTFFPLDDKNVTSKEEWPGKNYPTAFPRSDFSVFQCNYDPTDPEDAYMWAGVFGIPKLSAAGRESVKRRVERDCEFAYDFTDATEEEYEDAMCFPFMQGKPNNTCLNPGCENHSRHGQLNVIALLPPEPVSGVQLWDGAGVQLIFQMCPLCYTIRSSNQCT
;
A
#
# COMPACT_ATOMS: atom_id res chain seq x y z
N LEU A 1 12.89 -7.13 16.32
CA LEU A 1 12.79 -6.01 15.38
C LEU A 1 11.33 -5.90 15.00
N SER A 2 10.67 -4.78 15.32
CA SER A 2 9.26 -4.56 14.94
C SER A 2 9.17 -4.43 13.42
N ASP A 3 8.18 -5.09 12.82
CA ASP A 3 7.81 -4.83 11.45
C ASP A 3 7.13 -3.47 11.39
N ASN A 4 7.71 -2.53 10.65
CA ASN A 4 7.20 -1.17 10.54
C ASN A 4 6.07 -1.03 9.49
N THR A 5 5.58 -2.15 8.94
CA THR A 5 4.45 -2.13 8.01
C THR A 5 3.22 -1.54 8.68
N THR A 6 2.64 -0.53 8.06
CA THR A 6 1.39 0.07 8.51
C THR A 6 0.25 -0.39 7.63
N LEU A 7 -0.82 -0.89 8.25
CA LEU A 7 -2.02 -1.35 7.57
C LEU A 7 -3.15 -0.34 7.79
N PHE A 8 -3.85 0.00 6.74
CA PHE A 8 -4.96 0.95 6.78
C PHE A 8 -6.25 0.27 6.31
N PHE A 9 -7.21 0.11 7.22
CA PHE A 9 -8.47 -0.51 6.89
C PHE A 9 -9.63 0.41 7.30
N GLY A 10 -10.17 1.10 6.33
CA GLY A 10 -11.25 2.06 6.58
C GLY A 10 -10.78 3.23 7.45
N ASN A 11 -11.30 3.34 8.67
CA ASN A 11 -10.92 4.41 9.61
C ASN A 11 -9.90 3.95 10.67
N PHE A 12 -9.30 2.78 10.51
CA PHE A 12 -8.38 2.23 11.50
C PHE A 12 -6.96 2.19 10.95
N ASN A 13 -6.03 2.55 11.81
CA ASN A 13 -4.61 2.39 11.58
C ASN A 13 -4.13 1.20 12.43
N LEU A 14 -3.52 0.22 11.79
CA LEU A 14 -2.99 -0.98 12.42
C LEU A 14 -1.47 -1.01 12.23
N ALA A 15 -0.74 -1.29 13.28
CA ALA A 15 0.70 -1.51 13.21
C ALA A 15 1.02 -2.98 13.47
N ALA A 16 2.04 -3.49 12.80
CA ALA A 16 2.55 -4.84 12.98
C ALA A 16 3.54 -4.91 14.16
N THR A 17 3.57 -6.03 14.84
CA THR A 17 4.52 -6.32 15.93
C THR A 17 4.96 -7.77 15.91
N ASP A 18 6.20 -8.04 16.29
CA ASP A 18 6.80 -9.39 16.36
C ASP A 18 6.25 -10.26 17.51
N SER A 19 4.99 -10.15 17.87
CA SER A 19 4.47 -10.87 19.00
C SER A 19 3.95 -12.28 18.63
N ASP A 20 4.49 -13.30 19.25
CA ASP A 20 4.06 -14.71 19.12
C ASP A 20 2.71 -15.02 19.77
N SER A 21 2.05 -14.05 20.40
CA SER A 21 0.97 -14.27 21.34
C SER A 21 -0.45 -14.18 20.75
N SER A 22 -0.60 -13.87 19.47
CA SER A 22 -1.91 -13.74 18.84
C SER A 22 -2.48 -15.07 18.35
N GLU A 23 -3.74 -15.34 18.64
CA GLU A 23 -4.53 -16.41 18.02
C GLU A 23 -4.60 -16.26 16.50
N TYR A 24 -4.55 -15.02 16.02
CA TYR A 24 -4.61 -14.66 14.60
C TYR A 24 -3.21 -14.30 14.11
N ARG A 25 -2.58 -15.23 13.41
CA ARG A 25 -1.24 -15.01 12.85
C ARG A 25 -1.33 -14.38 11.48
N HIS A 26 -0.51 -13.33 11.29
CA HIS A 26 -0.19 -12.76 10.00
C HIS A 26 1.23 -13.17 9.64
N THR A 27 1.58 -13.17 8.36
CA THR A 27 2.93 -13.57 7.94
C THR A 27 3.55 -12.57 6.97
N PHE A 28 4.85 -12.32 7.12
CA PHE A 28 5.69 -11.76 6.08
C PHE A 28 6.39 -12.91 5.35
N GLY A 29 6.57 -12.80 4.03
CA GLY A 29 7.28 -13.78 3.22
C GLY A 29 6.61 -15.16 3.16
N GLY A 30 7.44 -16.18 2.97
CA GLY A 30 7.00 -17.54 2.72
C GLY A 30 6.71 -17.84 1.26
N GLU A 31 6.37 -19.09 0.96
CA GLU A 31 6.11 -19.51 -0.40
C GLU A 31 4.81 -18.94 -0.95
N HIS A 32 4.80 -18.71 -2.24
CA HIS A 32 3.63 -18.30 -2.99
C HIS A 32 2.66 -19.49 -3.09
N ASP A 33 1.44 -19.34 -2.58
CA ASP A 33 0.45 -20.40 -2.45
C ASP A 33 -0.73 -20.31 -3.44
N ARG A 34 -0.71 -19.31 -4.34
CA ARG A 34 -1.80 -19.11 -5.29
C ARG A 34 -1.50 -19.78 -6.63
N ARG A 35 -2.38 -20.68 -7.03
CA ARG A 35 -2.39 -21.27 -8.36
C ARG A 35 -2.83 -20.21 -9.37
N GLY A 36 -2.18 -20.16 -10.52
CA GLY A 36 -2.49 -19.18 -11.57
C GLY A 36 -1.87 -17.80 -11.37
N ALA A 37 -1.36 -17.46 -10.21
CA ALA A 37 -0.35 -16.43 -10.08
C ALA A 37 0.98 -17.01 -10.58
N SER A 38 1.00 -17.37 -11.83
CA SER A 38 2.19 -17.91 -12.45
C SER A 38 3.29 -16.86 -12.33
N ARG A 39 4.43 -17.28 -11.85
CA ARG A 39 5.64 -16.45 -11.79
C ARG A 39 6.09 -15.98 -13.16
N GLU A 40 5.57 -16.61 -14.18
CA GLU A 40 5.82 -16.33 -15.58
C GLU A 40 4.62 -15.66 -16.24
N ASP A 41 3.63 -15.23 -15.45
CA ASP A 41 2.53 -14.45 -15.98
C ASP A 41 3.03 -13.20 -16.65
N CYS A 42 2.35 -12.81 -17.69
CA CYS A 42 2.55 -11.54 -18.35
C CYS A 42 4.02 -11.22 -18.65
N ASN A 43 4.66 -12.01 -19.51
CA ASN A 43 6.02 -11.80 -19.98
C ASN A 43 7.15 -12.26 -19.03
N GLY A 44 6.90 -13.22 -18.16
CA GLY A 44 7.91 -13.77 -17.26
C GLY A 44 8.27 -12.85 -16.10
N ILE A 45 7.33 -12.02 -15.65
CA ILE A 45 7.52 -11.15 -14.49
C ILE A 45 7.24 -11.93 -13.22
N LEU A 46 8.20 -11.94 -12.31
CA LEU A 46 8.09 -12.63 -11.04
C LEU A 46 7.28 -11.78 -10.04
N ILE A 47 6.20 -12.37 -9.50
CA ILE A 47 5.36 -11.77 -8.47
C ILE A 47 5.80 -12.31 -7.11
N HIS A 48 6.13 -11.42 -6.19
CA HIS A 48 6.60 -11.76 -4.84
C HIS A 48 5.50 -11.57 -3.81
N LEU A 49 5.32 -12.56 -2.95
CA LEU A 49 4.49 -12.43 -1.77
C LEU A 49 5.28 -11.71 -0.68
N LEU A 50 4.74 -10.61 -0.19
CA LEU A 50 5.29 -9.86 0.94
C LEU A 50 4.57 -10.20 2.24
N HIS A 51 3.26 -10.00 2.29
CA HIS A 51 2.48 -10.28 3.50
C HIS A 51 1.27 -11.16 3.21
N ARG A 52 0.83 -11.89 4.23
CA ARG A 52 -0.52 -12.48 4.32
C ARG A 52 -1.19 -11.96 5.57
N ILE A 53 -2.24 -11.21 5.38
CA ILE A 53 -3.07 -10.68 6.46
C ILE A 53 -4.21 -11.66 6.70
N ASN A 54 -4.39 -12.09 7.95
CA ASN A 54 -5.51 -12.94 8.36
C ASN A 54 -6.76 -12.08 8.50
N LEU A 55 -7.75 -12.27 7.62
CA LEU A 55 -9.00 -11.50 7.64
C LEU A 55 -9.99 -11.96 8.73
N ARG A 56 -9.68 -13.05 9.44
CA ARG A 56 -10.45 -13.47 10.62
C ARG A 56 -10.05 -12.73 11.89
N ASP A 57 -8.93 -12.00 11.86
CA ASP A 57 -8.50 -11.17 12.98
C ASP A 57 -9.52 -10.03 13.17
N PRO A 58 -10.16 -9.93 14.36
CA PRO A 58 -11.13 -8.88 14.63
C PRO A 58 -10.53 -7.47 14.62
N CYS A 59 -9.21 -7.34 14.73
CA CYS A 59 -8.50 -6.08 14.53
C CYS A 59 -8.45 -5.65 13.05
N VAL A 60 -8.67 -6.56 12.12
CA VAL A 60 -8.66 -6.29 10.67
C VAL A 60 -10.08 -6.03 10.18
N PRO A 61 -10.52 -4.78 10.00
CA PRO A 61 -11.93 -4.45 9.73
C PRO A 61 -12.35 -4.66 8.28
N ILE A 62 -11.49 -5.24 7.45
CA ILE A 62 -11.80 -5.54 6.06
C ILE A 62 -12.30 -6.97 5.91
N GLN A 63 -13.30 -7.13 5.05
CA GLN A 63 -13.79 -8.44 4.63
C GLN A 63 -13.84 -8.50 3.11
N ILE A 64 -13.25 -9.54 2.55
CA ILE A 64 -13.37 -9.85 1.13
C ILE A 64 -14.21 -11.13 1.02
N PRO A 65 -15.36 -11.11 0.35
CA PRO A 65 -16.26 -12.25 0.31
C PRO A 65 -15.58 -13.54 -0.14
N GLY A 66 -15.72 -14.60 0.67
CA GLY A 66 -15.15 -15.91 0.37
C GLY A 66 -13.65 -16.06 0.60
N LEU A 67 -13.00 -15.10 1.27
CA LEU A 67 -11.56 -15.12 1.56
C LEU A 67 -11.29 -14.96 3.06
N ASP A 68 -10.39 -15.77 3.58
CA ASP A 68 -9.89 -15.67 4.95
C ASP A 68 -8.53 -14.97 5.03
N ARG A 69 -7.89 -14.73 3.89
CA ARG A 69 -6.54 -14.17 3.80
C ARG A 69 -6.44 -13.11 2.72
N LEU A 70 -5.74 -12.03 3.05
CA LEU A 70 -5.37 -10.96 2.14
C LEU A 70 -3.85 -11.00 1.90
N PRO A 71 -3.38 -11.60 0.80
CA PRO A 71 -1.98 -11.52 0.43
C PRO A 71 -1.66 -10.17 -0.20
N LEU A 72 -0.52 -9.60 0.17
CA LEU A 72 0.05 -8.41 -0.43
C LEU A 72 1.21 -8.83 -1.33
N TYR A 73 1.02 -8.67 -2.63
CA TYR A 73 1.99 -9.03 -3.66
C TYR A 73 2.61 -7.80 -4.28
N TYR A 74 3.90 -7.92 -4.66
CA TYR A 74 4.60 -6.89 -5.41
C TYR A 74 5.52 -7.50 -6.47
N VAL A 75 5.86 -6.73 -7.49
CA VAL A 75 6.83 -7.10 -8.53
C VAL A 75 8.06 -6.22 -8.43
N PHE A 76 9.23 -6.85 -8.27
CA PHE A 76 10.52 -6.16 -8.25
C PHE A 76 11.13 -6.16 -9.67
N ASP A 77 10.40 -5.53 -10.61
CA ASP A 77 10.78 -5.52 -12.03
C ASP A 77 10.36 -4.19 -12.66
N PHE A 78 11.29 -3.49 -13.29
CA PHE A 78 11.03 -2.21 -13.92
C PHE A 78 10.03 -2.26 -15.08
N ARG A 79 9.81 -3.44 -15.65
CA ARG A 79 8.81 -3.62 -16.71
C ARG A 79 7.38 -3.48 -16.20
N ALA A 80 7.19 -3.53 -14.89
CA ALA A 80 5.89 -3.41 -14.24
C ALA A 80 6.00 -2.51 -13.00
N ASN A 81 5.90 -1.20 -13.20
CA ASN A 81 5.93 -0.23 -12.09
C ASN A 81 4.74 -0.38 -11.13
N ASP A 82 3.65 -0.97 -11.60
CA ASP A 82 2.44 -1.25 -10.85
C ASP A 82 1.99 -2.69 -11.10
N LEU A 83 1.54 -3.35 -10.06
CA LEU A 83 0.83 -4.62 -10.15
C LEU A 83 -0.61 -4.43 -9.70
N GLY A 84 -1.57 -4.72 -10.58
CA GLY A 84 -2.97 -4.94 -10.20
C GLY A 84 -3.24 -6.43 -10.05
N TYR A 85 -3.99 -6.82 -9.02
CA TYR A 85 -4.47 -8.20 -8.92
C TYR A 85 -5.80 -8.25 -8.17
N ARG A 86 -6.63 -9.22 -8.55
CA ARG A 86 -7.91 -9.50 -7.90
C ARG A 86 -7.92 -10.96 -7.46
N LEU A 87 -8.16 -11.19 -6.18
CA LEU A 87 -8.30 -12.53 -5.64
C LEU A 87 -9.64 -13.12 -6.08
N THR A 88 -9.60 -14.28 -6.73
CA THR A 88 -10.79 -15.00 -7.21
C THR A 88 -11.17 -16.16 -6.30
N SER A 89 -10.21 -16.68 -5.53
CA SER A 89 -10.38 -17.66 -4.45
C SER A 89 -9.18 -17.60 -3.49
N GLU A 90 -9.12 -18.49 -2.48
CA GLU A 90 -7.97 -18.60 -1.57
C GLU A 90 -6.67 -18.96 -2.30
N ASP A 91 -6.74 -19.61 -3.46
CA ASP A 91 -5.58 -20.12 -4.18
C ASP A 91 -5.46 -19.61 -5.63
N SER A 92 -6.30 -18.63 -6.03
CA SER A 92 -6.27 -18.07 -7.39
C SER A 92 -6.48 -16.57 -7.43
N MET A 93 -5.92 -15.93 -8.45
CA MET A 93 -6.10 -14.51 -8.71
C MET A 93 -5.98 -14.19 -10.21
N ASP A 94 -6.65 -13.11 -10.61
CA ASP A 94 -6.43 -12.44 -11.88
C ASP A 94 -5.36 -11.36 -11.69
N THR A 95 -4.48 -11.16 -12.66
CA THR A 95 -3.44 -10.12 -12.63
C THR A 95 -3.65 -9.10 -13.72
N PHE A 96 -3.32 -7.84 -13.44
CA PHE A 96 -3.44 -6.70 -14.34
C PHE A 96 -2.14 -5.88 -14.28
N PHE A 97 -1.45 -5.76 -15.41
CA PHE A 97 -0.24 -4.95 -15.51
C PHE A 97 -0.48 -3.79 -16.47
N PRO A 98 -0.26 -2.55 -16.06
CA PRO A 98 -0.15 -1.44 -16.98
C PRO A 98 1.22 -1.55 -17.64
N LEU A 99 1.32 -2.37 -18.68
CA LEU A 99 2.55 -2.46 -19.46
C LEU A 99 2.73 -1.15 -20.24
N ASP A 100 3.71 -0.36 -19.85
CA ASP A 100 4.19 0.71 -20.71
C ASP A 100 5.13 0.09 -21.76
N ASP A 101 4.73 0.12 -23.04
CA ASP A 101 5.52 -0.40 -24.16
C ASP A 101 6.96 0.17 -24.19
N LYS A 102 7.18 1.33 -23.59
CA LYS A 102 8.50 1.95 -23.46
C LYS A 102 9.39 1.27 -22.42
N ASN A 103 8.82 0.71 -21.37
CA ASN A 103 9.55 0.05 -20.31
C ASN A 103 9.83 -1.43 -20.62
N VAL A 104 9.06 -2.05 -21.51
CA VAL A 104 9.27 -3.45 -21.93
C VAL A 104 10.64 -3.66 -22.61
N THR A 105 11.25 -2.62 -23.15
CA THR A 105 12.58 -2.67 -23.78
C THR A 105 13.73 -2.41 -22.83
N SER A 106 13.48 -1.94 -21.60
CA SER A 106 14.54 -1.76 -20.61
C SER A 106 15.03 -3.12 -20.14
N LYS A 107 16.30 -3.42 -20.42
CA LYS A 107 16.99 -4.60 -19.90
C LYS A 107 17.59 -4.35 -18.52
N GLU A 108 17.35 -3.18 -17.94
CA GLU A 108 17.81 -2.83 -16.62
C GLU A 108 16.89 -3.45 -15.59
N GLU A 109 17.39 -4.46 -14.94
CA GLU A 109 16.74 -5.05 -13.77
C GLU A 109 16.83 -4.07 -12.60
N TRP A 110 15.77 -3.98 -11.80
CA TRP A 110 15.75 -3.19 -10.56
C TRP A 110 16.95 -3.58 -9.65
N PRO A 111 17.51 -2.63 -8.87
CA PRO A 111 18.65 -2.92 -8.00
C PRO A 111 18.34 -4.12 -7.10
N GLY A 112 19.21 -5.11 -7.12
CA GLY A 112 18.98 -6.37 -6.45
C GLY A 112 18.58 -7.48 -7.41
N LYS A 113 19.33 -7.66 -8.46
CA LYS A 113 19.16 -8.69 -9.51
C LYS A 113 18.84 -10.11 -9.04
N ASN A 114 18.90 -10.36 -7.74
CA ASN A 114 18.79 -11.68 -7.13
C ASN A 114 17.73 -11.72 -6.02
N TYR A 115 16.58 -11.11 -6.23
CA TYR A 115 15.47 -11.33 -5.30
C TYR A 115 15.16 -12.81 -5.20
N PRO A 116 15.06 -13.38 -4.00
CA PRO A 116 14.71 -14.78 -3.83
C PRO A 116 13.29 -15.01 -4.36
N THR A 117 13.01 -16.22 -4.83
CA THR A 117 11.64 -16.58 -5.26
C THR A 117 10.63 -16.50 -4.11
N ALA A 118 11.10 -16.61 -2.87
CA ALA A 118 10.33 -16.41 -1.66
C ALA A 118 11.21 -15.75 -0.60
N PHE A 119 10.67 -14.75 0.10
CA PHE A 119 11.33 -14.17 1.27
C PHE A 119 11.23 -15.13 2.47
N PRO A 120 12.18 -15.06 3.42
CA PRO A 120 12.06 -15.82 4.67
C PRO A 120 10.73 -15.54 5.36
N ARG A 121 10.07 -16.59 5.83
CA ARG A 121 8.81 -16.44 6.55
C ARG A 121 9.06 -15.95 7.97
N SER A 122 8.31 -14.93 8.38
CA SER A 122 8.17 -14.53 9.78
C SER A 122 6.70 -14.28 10.10
N ASP A 123 6.31 -14.65 11.32
CA ASP A 123 4.96 -14.43 11.82
C ASP A 123 4.93 -13.09 12.58
N PHE A 124 3.81 -12.37 12.50
CA PHE A 124 3.58 -11.13 13.26
C PHE A 124 2.12 -11.00 13.68
N SER A 125 1.87 -10.13 14.62
CA SER A 125 0.54 -9.70 15.05
C SER A 125 0.29 -8.25 14.66
N VAL A 126 -0.96 -7.88 14.53
CA VAL A 126 -1.36 -6.49 14.33
C VAL A 126 -2.01 -5.95 15.61
N PHE A 127 -1.87 -4.66 15.83
CA PHE A 127 -2.58 -3.97 16.89
C PHE A 127 -3.14 -2.66 16.35
N GLN A 128 -4.25 -2.24 16.91
CA GLN A 128 -4.87 -0.97 16.54
C GLN A 128 -4.05 0.18 17.14
N CYS A 129 -3.62 1.12 16.30
CA CYS A 129 -3.07 2.37 16.76
C CYS A 129 -4.21 3.26 17.29
N ASN A 130 -4.01 3.86 18.44
CA ASN A 130 -4.93 4.88 18.93
C ASN A 130 -4.77 6.15 18.10
N TYR A 131 -5.82 6.51 17.40
CA TYR A 131 -5.88 7.77 16.68
C TYR A 131 -6.40 8.87 17.62
N ASP A 132 -5.61 9.89 17.82
CA ASP A 132 -6.05 11.12 18.52
C ASP A 132 -6.33 12.22 17.48
N PRO A 133 -7.60 12.52 17.19
CA PRO A 133 -7.96 13.54 16.20
C PRO A 133 -7.55 14.96 16.63
N THR A 134 -7.10 15.14 17.86
CA THR A 134 -6.57 16.43 18.35
C THR A 134 -5.06 16.54 18.21
N ASP A 135 -4.37 15.42 18.01
CA ASP A 135 -2.94 15.42 17.70
C ASP A 135 -2.71 15.81 16.24
N PRO A 136 -1.92 16.88 15.96
CA PRO A 136 -1.69 17.33 14.58
C PRO A 136 -0.99 16.29 13.68
N GLU A 137 -0.13 15.43 14.25
CA GLU A 137 0.58 14.41 13.49
C GLU A 137 -0.38 13.29 13.05
N ASP A 138 -1.23 12.81 13.98
CA ASP A 138 -2.24 11.81 13.68
C ASP A 138 -3.24 12.33 12.64
N ALA A 139 -3.71 13.58 12.78
CA ALA A 139 -4.60 14.22 11.83
C ALA A 139 -3.97 14.34 10.45
N TYR A 140 -2.67 14.69 10.38
CA TYR A 140 -1.94 14.84 9.12
C TYR A 140 -1.76 13.50 8.40
N MET A 141 -1.39 12.46 9.13
CA MET A 141 -1.29 11.11 8.59
C MET A 141 -2.64 10.63 8.02
N TRP A 142 -3.70 10.80 8.78
CA TRP A 142 -5.05 10.41 8.36
C TRP A 142 -5.51 11.16 7.12
N ALA A 143 -5.26 12.46 7.04
CA ALA A 143 -5.61 13.25 5.87
C ALA A 143 -4.89 12.76 4.61
N GLY A 144 -3.60 12.39 4.72
CA GLY A 144 -2.84 11.83 3.60
C GLY A 144 -3.40 10.52 3.07
N VAL A 145 -3.96 9.69 3.95
CA VAL A 145 -4.49 8.36 3.58
C VAL A 145 -5.97 8.43 3.16
N PHE A 146 -6.79 9.15 3.90
CA PHE A 146 -8.26 9.11 3.77
C PHE A 146 -8.86 10.42 3.26
N GLY A 147 -8.07 11.46 3.10
CA GLY A 147 -8.49 12.79 2.67
C GLY A 147 -8.91 13.71 3.81
N ILE A 148 -8.67 15.00 3.61
CA ILE A 148 -9.03 16.08 4.55
C ILE A 148 -10.52 16.08 4.91
N PRO A 149 -11.48 15.84 3.99
CA PRO A 149 -12.90 15.83 4.32
C PRO A 149 -13.32 14.78 5.36
N LYS A 150 -12.48 13.77 5.62
CA LYS A 150 -12.72 12.73 6.63
C LYS A 150 -12.41 13.17 8.06
N LEU A 151 -11.70 14.29 8.23
CA LEU A 151 -11.33 14.82 9.53
C LEU A 151 -12.45 15.66 10.16
N SER A 152 -12.37 15.82 11.48
CA SER A 152 -13.13 16.85 12.18
C SER A 152 -12.75 18.27 11.71
N ALA A 153 -13.58 19.26 11.97
CA ALA A 153 -13.28 20.65 11.61
C ALA A 153 -11.94 21.12 12.22
N ALA A 154 -11.67 20.76 13.47
CA ALA A 154 -10.40 21.11 14.13
C ALA A 154 -9.19 20.38 13.50
N GLY A 155 -9.36 19.10 13.16
CA GLY A 155 -8.32 18.32 12.46
C GLY A 155 -8.01 18.89 11.07
N ARG A 156 -9.03 19.24 10.28
CA ARG A 156 -8.87 19.90 8.98
C ARG A 156 -8.07 21.20 9.08
N GLU A 157 -8.44 22.03 10.02
CA GLU A 157 -7.74 23.31 10.25
C GLU A 157 -6.28 23.10 10.69
N SER A 158 -6.02 22.10 11.53
CA SER A 158 -4.66 21.76 11.95
C SER A 158 -3.80 21.27 10.77
N VAL A 159 -4.36 20.41 9.91
CA VAL A 159 -3.68 19.90 8.72
C VAL A 159 -3.38 21.02 7.75
N LYS A 160 -4.36 21.88 7.44
CA LYS A 160 -4.18 23.02 6.53
C LYS A 160 -3.04 23.92 7.00
N ARG A 161 -3.03 24.31 8.27
CA ARG A 161 -1.94 25.12 8.85
C ARG A 161 -0.57 24.48 8.76
N ARG A 162 -0.51 23.15 8.90
CA ARG A 162 0.74 22.41 8.73
C ARG A 162 1.22 22.45 7.28
N VAL A 163 0.33 22.18 6.32
CA VAL A 163 0.63 22.21 4.89
C VAL A 163 1.11 23.59 4.47
N GLU A 164 0.40 24.65 4.87
CA GLU A 164 0.80 26.05 4.60
C GLU A 164 2.20 26.36 5.14
N ARG A 165 2.49 25.96 6.38
CA ARG A 165 3.80 26.15 7.00
C ARG A 165 4.91 25.41 6.26
N ASP A 166 4.66 24.15 5.91
CA ASP A 166 5.69 23.27 5.33
C ASP A 166 5.92 23.55 3.83
N CYS A 167 4.94 24.17 3.16
CA CYS A 167 4.95 24.48 1.73
C CYS A 167 4.90 25.97 1.40
N GLU A 168 5.11 26.87 2.37
CA GLU A 168 4.89 28.32 2.23
C GLU A 168 5.59 29.00 1.03
N PHE A 169 6.72 28.44 0.58
CA PHE A 169 7.46 28.97 -0.56
C PHE A 169 7.06 28.36 -1.92
N ALA A 170 6.25 27.32 -1.91
CA ALA A 170 5.90 26.56 -3.11
C ALA A 170 4.48 26.80 -3.61
N TYR A 171 3.57 27.20 -2.73
CA TYR A 171 2.14 27.30 -3.02
C TYR A 171 1.51 28.57 -2.46
N ASP A 172 0.55 29.13 -3.20
CA ASP A 172 -0.36 30.16 -2.71
C ASP A 172 -1.68 29.50 -2.31
N PHE A 173 -1.95 29.48 -1.01
CA PHE A 173 -3.13 28.86 -0.43
C PHE A 173 -4.30 29.84 -0.17
N THR A 174 -4.25 31.08 -0.67
CA THR A 174 -5.24 32.13 -0.35
C THR A 174 -6.68 31.71 -0.64
N ASP A 175 -6.90 30.99 -1.75
CA ASP A 175 -8.22 30.48 -2.17
C ASP A 175 -8.17 28.97 -2.44
N ALA A 176 -7.24 28.24 -1.80
CA ALA A 176 -7.02 26.85 -2.08
C ALA A 176 -8.19 25.96 -1.63
N THR A 177 -8.52 25.00 -2.46
CA THR A 177 -9.49 23.95 -2.18
C THR A 177 -8.89 22.86 -1.26
N GLU A 178 -9.72 22.01 -0.68
CA GLU A 178 -9.22 20.87 0.10
C GLU A 178 -8.39 19.89 -0.75
N GLU A 179 -8.71 19.73 -2.04
CA GLU A 179 -7.95 18.90 -2.98
C GLU A 179 -6.54 19.46 -3.19
N GLU A 180 -6.38 20.79 -3.34
CA GLU A 180 -5.08 21.44 -3.47
C GLU A 180 -4.23 21.29 -2.20
N TYR A 181 -4.83 21.39 -1.01
CA TYR A 181 -4.13 21.06 0.23
C TYR A 181 -3.71 19.59 0.29
N GLU A 182 -4.57 18.68 -0.16
CA GLU A 182 -4.25 17.27 -0.22
C GLU A 182 -3.13 16.97 -1.21
N ASP A 183 -3.09 17.64 -2.35
CA ASP A 183 -2.03 17.48 -3.35
C ASP A 183 -0.68 18.02 -2.87
N ALA A 184 -0.70 19.07 -2.03
CA ALA A 184 0.51 19.61 -1.41
C ALA A 184 1.05 18.74 -0.26
N MET A 185 0.24 17.81 0.27
CA MET A 185 0.68 16.90 1.34
C MET A 185 1.58 15.80 0.80
N CYS A 186 2.74 15.65 1.39
CA CYS A 186 3.64 14.52 1.08
C CYS A 186 3.44 13.33 2.01
N PHE A 187 3.20 13.57 3.30
CA PHE A 187 3.08 12.51 4.31
C PHE A 187 1.70 11.82 4.25
N PRO A 188 1.59 10.48 4.41
CA PRO A 188 2.68 9.54 4.70
C PRO A 188 3.41 9.02 3.45
N PHE A 189 3.20 9.62 2.30
CA PHE A 189 3.78 9.20 1.04
C PHE A 189 5.07 9.96 0.74
N MET A 190 6.02 9.29 0.11
CA MET A 190 7.33 9.88 -0.18
C MET A 190 7.30 10.87 -1.36
N GLN A 191 6.39 10.67 -2.31
CA GLN A 191 6.28 11.46 -3.54
C GLN A 191 4.87 12.06 -3.75
N GLY A 192 4.14 12.30 -2.66
CA GLY A 192 2.75 12.72 -2.72
C GLY A 192 1.77 11.58 -2.96
N LYS A 193 0.51 11.89 -3.21
CA LYS A 193 -0.54 10.88 -3.35
C LYS A 193 -0.25 9.91 -4.49
N PRO A 194 -0.34 8.58 -4.24
CA PRO A 194 -0.15 7.59 -5.28
C PRO A 194 -1.28 7.63 -6.30
N ASN A 195 -0.99 7.18 -7.52
CA ASN A 195 -2.04 6.96 -8.50
C ASN A 195 -3.09 5.97 -7.97
N ASN A 196 -4.35 6.33 -8.02
CA ASN A 196 -5.44 5.63 -7.36
C ASN A 196 -6.57 5.19 -8.31
N THR A 197 -6.24 4.87 -9.56
CA THR A 197 -7.16 4.24 -10.51
C THR A 197 -7.11 2.72 -10.38
N CYS A 198 -8.26 2.07 -10.49
CA CYS A 198 -8.35 0.62 -10.50
C CYS A 198 -7.74 0.05 -11.79
N LEU A 199 -6.84 -0.93 -11.67
CA LEU A 199 -6.20 -1.56 -12.83
C LEU A 199 -7.06 -2.65 -13.50
N ASN A 200 -8.18 -3.05 -12.90
CA ASN A 200 -9.11 -4.00 -13.50
C ASN A 200 -9.94 -3.34 -14.61
N PRO A 201 -9.76 -3.68 -15.89
CA PRO A 201 -10.46 -3.03 -17.00
C PRO A 201 -11.98 -3.30 -16.99
N GLY A 202 -12.43 -4.34 -16.29
CA GLY A 202 -13.85 -4.63 -16.11
C GLY A 202 -14.51 -3.88 -14.95
N CYS A 203 -13.80 -3.00 -14.26
CA CYS A 203 -14.31 -2.26 -13.11
C CYS A 203 -14.68 -0.82 -13.49
N GLU A 204 -15.79 -0.32 -12.96
CA GLU A 204 -16.22 1.07 -13.18
C GLU A 204 -15.18 2.11 -12.70
N ASN A 205 -14.36 1.76 -11.70
CA ASN A 205 -13.30 2.62 -11.19
C ASN A 205 -12.02 2.58 -12.04
N HIS A 206 -11.98 1.81 -13.13
CA HIS A 206 -10.79 1.71 -14.00
C HIS A 206 -10.39 3.06 -14.62
N SER A 207 -11.35 3.89 -14.95
CA SER A 207 -11.14 5.22 -15.56
C SER A 207 -11.43 6.38 -14.61
N ARG A 208 -11.63 6.12 -13.32
CA ARG A 208 -11.96 7.13 -12.31
C ARG A 208 -10.81 7.27 -11.32
N HIS A 209 -10.30 8.48 -11.16
CA HIS A 209 -9.32 8.80 -10.11
C HIS A 209 -9.99 8.90 -8.74
N GLY A 210 -9.20 8.75 -7.68
CA GLY A 210 -9.64 8.98 -6.30
C GLY A 210 -10.49 7.86 -5.68
N GLN A 211 -10.51 6.66 -6.28
CA GLN A 211 -11.45 5.62 -5.88
C GLN A 211 -10.83 4.42 -5.15
N LEU A 212 -9.51 4.40 -4.97
CA LEU A 212 -8.85 3.34 -4.23
C LEU A 212 -8.58 3.76 -2.78
N ASN A 213 -8.77 2.83 -1.86
CA ASN A 213 -8.39 3.02 -0.47
C ASN A 213 -6.98 2.48 -0.24
N VAL A 214 -6.12 3.24 0.40
CA VAL A 214 -4.83 2.72 0.89
C VAL A 214 -5.11 1.68 1.96
N ILE A 215 -4.48 0.50 1.82
CA ILE A 215 -4.64 -0.61 2.76
C ILE A 215 -3.35 -0.97 3.49
N ALA A 216 -2.20 -0.67 2.90
CA ALA A 216 -0.91 -0.89 3.55
C ALA A 216 0.17 0.03 2.98
N LEU A 217 1.10 0.41 3.84
CA LEU A 217 2.37 1.05 3.50
C LEU A 217 3.50 0.23 4.09
N LEU A 218 4.46 -0.17 3.25
CA LEU A 218 5.71 -0.76 3.71
C LEU A 218 6.79 0.32 3.63
N PRO A 219 7.46 0.62 4.74
CA PRO A 219 8.49 1.65 4.78
C PRO A 219 9.76 1.21 4.02
N PRO A 220 10.69 2.14 3.76
CA PRO A 220 11.97 1.82 3.14
C PRO A 220 12.92 1.01 4.06
N GLU A 221 12.63 0.98 5.35
CA GLU A 221 13.40 0.22 6.34
C GLU A 221 13.19 -1.29 6.15
N PRO A 222 14.09 -2.12 6.71
CA PRO A 222 13.94 -3.56 6.65
C PRO A 222 12.60 -4.04 7.24
N VAL A 223 11.89 -4.88 6.50
CA VAL A 223 10.65 -5.52 6.94
C VAL A 223 10.98 -6.92 7.45
N SER A 224 10.63 -7.21 8.69
CA SER A 224 10.97 -8.50 9.34
C SER A 224 12.46 -8.88 9.21
N GLY A 225 13.34 -7.89 9.27
CA GLY A 225 14.79 -8.06 9.10
C GLY A 225 15.26 -8.28 7.66
N VAL A 226 14.37 -8.22 6.68
CA VAL A 226 14.69 -8.32 5.25
C VAL A 226 14.79 -6.93 4.64
N GLN A 227 15.97 -6.62 4.10
CA GLN A 227 16.17 -5.40 3.30
C GLN A 227 15.61 -5.65 1.89
N LEU A 228 14.55 -4.92 1.53
CA LEU A 228 13.93 -5.04 0.22
C LEU A 228 14.67 -4.24 -0.87
N TRP A 229 15.45 -3.20 -0.47
CA TRP A 229 16.11 -2.27 -1.38
C TRP A 229 17.53 -1.98 -0.95
N ASP A 230 18.47 -2.02 -1.87
CA ASP A 230 19.86 -1.67 -1.60
C ASP A 230 20.06 -0.14 -1.56
N GLY A 231 19.95 0.44 -0.37
CA GLY A 231 20.32 1.82 -0.10
C GLY A 231 19.41 2.92 -0.67
N ALA A 232 18.32 2.55 -1.32
CA ALA A 232 17.33 3.49 -1.84
C ALA A 232 16.19 3.66 -0.83
N GLY A 233 15.77 4.90 -0.60
CA GLY A 233 14.51 5.16 0.10
C GLY A 233 13.33 4.79 -0.80
N VAL A 234 12.83 3.56 -0.69
CA VAL A 234 11.67 3.09 -1.45
C VAL A 234 10.57 2.63 -0.51
N GLN A 235 9.39 3.22 -0.68
CA GLN A 235 8.18 2.86 0.04
C GLN A 235 7.27 2.07 -0.90
N LEU A 236 6.67 0.96 -0.42
CA LEU A 236 5.61 0.26 -1.13
C LEU A 236 4.24 0.70 -0.64
N ILE A 237 3.33 0.87 -1.58
CA ILE A 237 1.96 1.31 -1.33
C ILE A 237 1.01 0.26 -1.88
N PHE A 238 0.08 -0.18 -1.05
CA PHE A 238 -1.00 -1.08 -1.44
C PHE A 238 -2.33 -0.35 -1.32
N GLN A 239 -3.08 -0.36 -2.39
CA GLN A 239 -4.41 0.26 -2.47
C GLN A 239 -5.42 -0.79 -2.92
N MET A 240 -6.65 -0.69 -2.46
CA MET A 240 -7.73 -1.61 -2.83
C MET A 240 -8.95 -0.87 -3.37
N CYS A 241 -9.48 -1.37 -4.46
CA CYS A 241 -10.73 -0.89 -5.02
C CYS A 241 -11.93 -1.35 -4.18
N PRO A 242 -12.77 -0.45 -3.67
CA PRO A 242 -13.93 -0.83 -2.86
C PRO A 242 -15.03 -1.53 -3.66
N LEU A 243 -15.04 -1.41 -4.99
CA LEU A 243 -16.07 -2.02 -5.84
C LEU A 243 -15.74 -3.46 -6.26
N CYS A 244 -14.49 -3.74 -6.62
CA CYS A 244 -14.12 -5.03 -7.18
C CYS A 244 -13.01 -5.75 -6.41
N TYR A 245 -12.54 -5.18 -5.30
CA TYR A 245 -11.46 -5.71 -4.45
C TYR A 245 -10.12 -5.93 -5.20
N THR A 246 -9.95 -5.32 -6.37
CA THR A 246 -8.64 -5.32 -7.03
C THR A 246 -7.66 -4.53 -6.19
N ILE A 247 -6.53 -5.14 -5.90
CA ILE A 247 -5.43 -4.52 -5.19
C ILE A 247 -4.45 -3.96 -6.23
N ARG A 248 -3.98 -2.76 -6.00
CA ARG A 248 -2.89 -2.14 -6.74
C ARG A 248 -1.71 -2.01 -5.80
N SER A 249 -0.56 -2.53 -6.19
CA SER A 249 0.71 -2.29 -5.50
C SER A 249 1.63 -1.46 -6.39
N SER A 250 2.23 -0.45 -5.79
CA SER A 250 3.14 0.49 -6.44
C SER A 250 4.27 0.87 -5.50
N ASN A 251 5.27 1.57 -6.01
CA ASN A 251 6.35 2.12 -5.20
C ASN A 251 6.45 3.63 -5.34
N GLN A 252 7.12 4.23 -4.38
CA GLN A 252 7.64 5.60 -4.42
C GLN A 252 9.09 5.60 -3.94
N CYS A 253 9.94 6.41 -4.56
CA CYS A 253 11.37 6.49 -4.27
C CYS A 253 11.74 7.93 -3.92
N THR A 254 12.76 8.12 -3.07
CA THR A 254 13.44 9.42 -2.87
C THR A 254 14.57 9.59 -3.86
#